data_975b29831cef7b37e892f20f230cacb6
#
_entry.id   975b29831cef7b37e892f20f230cacb6
#
_cell.length_a   1.000
_cell.length_b   1.000
_cell.length_c   1.000
_cell.angle_alpha   90.00
_cell.angle_beta   90.00
_cell.angle_gamma   90.00
#
_symmetry.space_group_name_H-M   'P 1'
#
loop_
_entity.id
_entity.type
_entity.pdbx_description
1 polymer ?
#
loop_
_entity_poly.entity_id
_entity_poly.type
_entity_poly.pdbx_seq_one_letter_code
_entity_poly.pdbx_strand_id
1 'polypeptide(L)' 'MKAMKVEEIRKLGAEEIRTKLADSRDEMMKLRFQQVTGQLTDSSGLTVLRRDIARMETILRETELAAVVEGAK' A
#
# COMPACT_ATOMS: atom_id res chain seq x y z
N MET A 1 7.85 0.29 -12.45
CA MET A 1 6.84 0.68 -11.46
C MET A 1 7.44 1.71 -10.51
N LYS A 2 6.81 2.85 -10.37
CA LYS A 2 7.30 3.90 -9.46
C LYS A 2 6.79 3.66 -8.04
N ALA A 3 7.68 3.75 -7.08
CA ALA A 3 7.30 3.70 -5.67
C ALA A 3 6.57 5.00 -5.29
N MET A 4 5.51 4.88 -4.50
CA MET A 4 4.80 6.04 -3.98
C MET A 4 5.61 6.68 -2.85
N LYS A 5 5.70 8.00 -2.89
CA LYS A 5 6.37 8.75 -1.84
C LYS A 5 5.43 8.93 -0.66
N VAL A 6 5.99 8.93 0.55
CA VAL A 6 5.22 9.13 1.79
C VAL A 6 4.42 10.42 1.74
N GLU A 7 5.01 11.49 1.20
CA GLU A 7 4.34 12.78 1.08
C GLU A 7 3.09 12.70 0.21
N GLU A 8 3.15 11.95 -0.89
CA GLU A 8 2.00 11.76 -1.77
C GLU A 8 0.89 11.00 -1.05
N ILE A 9 1.25 9.99 -0.28
CA ILE A 9 0.29 9.19 0.46
C ILE A 9 -0.38 10.03 1.55
N ARG A 10 0.37 10.88 2.23
CA ARG A 10 -0.18 11.74 3.29
C ARG A 10 -1.18 12.76 2.78
N LYS A 11 -1.10 13.14 1.51
CA LYS A 11 -2.05 14.05 0.89
C LYS A 11 -3.40 13.38 0.59
N LEU A 12 -3.44 12.07 0.57
CA LEU A 12 -4.65 11.32 0.27
C LEU A 12 -5.53 11.20 1.50
N GLY A 13 -6.84 11.16 1.29
CA GLY A 13 -7.78 10.86 2.35
C GLY A 13 -7.70 9.38 2.76
N ALA A 14 -8.20 9.07 3.97
CA ALA A 14 -8.15 7.71 4.49
C ALA A 14 -8.85 6.71 3.57
N GLU A 15 -9.98 7.10 2.99
CA GLU A 15 -10.71 6.24 2.07
C GLU A 15 -9.93 5.96 0.78
N GLU A 16 -9.26 6.99 0.26
CA GLU A 16 -8.42 6.84 -0.92
C GLU A 16 -7.24 5.92 -0.65
N ILE A 17 -6.64 6.04 0.53
CA ILE A 17 -5.55 5.16 0.94
C ILE A 17 -6.04 3.71 1.02
N ARG A 18 -7.21 3.48 1.59
CA ARG A 18 -7.79 2.14 1.67
C ARG A 18 -8.05 1.54 0.31
N THR A 19 -8.58 2.33 -0.61
CA THR A 19 -8.83 1.89 -1.98
C THR A 19 -7.53 1.51 -2.69
N LYS A 20 -6.52 2.37 -2.60
CA LYS A 20 -5.22 2.10 -3.20
C LYS A 20 -4.54 0.91 -2.56
N LEU A 21 -4.70 0.74 -1.26
CA LEU A 21 -4.15 -0.40 -0.54
C LEU A 21 -4.77 -1.72 -1.02
N ALA A 22 -6.08 -1.75 -1.18
CA ALA A 22 -6.78 -2.91 -1.70
C ALA A 22 -6.33 -3.24 -3.13
N ASP A 23 -6.24 -2.23 -3.99
CA ASP A 23 -5.77 -2.42 -5.36
C ASP A 23 -4.34 -2.95 -5.40
N SER A 24 -3.46 -2.40 -4.56
CA SER A 24 -2.06 -2.83 -4.49
C SER A 24 -1.94 -4.26 -3.98
N ARG A 25 -2.77 -4.66 -3.03
CA ARG A 25 -2.79 -6.03 -2.52
C ARG A 25 -3.25 -7.01 -3.58
N ASP A 26 -4.27 -6.64 -4.36
CA ASP A 26 -4.75 -7.47 -5.46
C ASP A 26 -3.66 -7.64 -6.52
N GLU A 27 -2.99 -6.56 -6.87
CA GLU A 27 -1.91 -6.60 -7.84
C GLU A 27 -0.74 -7.44 -7.34
N MET A 28 -0.40 -7.33 -6.06
CA MET A 28 0.64 -8.15 -5.46
C MET A 28 0.27 -9.63 -5.49
N MET A 29 -0.99 -9.96 -5.23
CA MET A 29 -1.48 -11.33 -5.30
C MET A 29 -1.34 -11.91 -6.71
N LYS A 30 -1.70 -11.12 -7.72
CA LYS A 30 -1.54 -11.52 -9.11
C LYS A 30 -0.08 -11.78 -9.48
N LEU A 31 0.81 -10.90 -9.04
CA LEU A 31 2.24 -11.03 -9.31
C LEU A 31 2.83 -12.25 -8.59
N ARG A 32 2.39 -12.53 -7.37
CA ARG A 32 2.81 -13.73 -6.65
C ARG A 32 2.36 -14.99 -7.36
N PHE A 33 1.14 -14.98 -7.87
CA PHE A 33 0.62 -16.11 -8.64
C PHE A 33 1.45 -16.33 -9.89
N GLN A 34 1.77 -15.27 -10.63
CA GLN A 34 2.63 -15.35 -11.81
C GLN A 34 4.02 -15.87 -11.48
N GLN A 35 4.55 -15.49 -10.34
CA GLN A 35 5.86 -15.98 -9.88
C GLN A 35 5.83 -17.48 -9.60
N VAL A 36 4.77 -17.96 -8.96
CA VAL A 36 4.61 -19.38 -8.65
C VAL A 36 4.48 -20.21 -9.92
N THR A 37 3.77 -19.69 -10.93
CA THR A 37 3.58 -20.40 -12.21
C THR A 37 4.79 -20.27 -13.14
N GLY A 38 5.81 -19.50 -12.75
CA GLY A 38 7.01 -19.30 -13.55
C GLY A 38 6.87 -18.27 -14.66
N GLN A 39 5.76 -17.54 -14.71
CA GLN A 39 5.54 -16.51 -15.72
C GLN A 39 6.27 -15.20 -15.40
N LEU A 40 6.53 -14.96 -14.13
CA LEU A 40 7.22 -13.75 -13.69
C LEU A 40 8.70 -14.03 -13.52
N THR A 41 9.53 -13.39 -14.34
CA THR A 41 10.97 -13.56 -14.31
C THR A 41 11.67 -12.52 -13.43
N ASP A 42 11.03 -11.39 -13.17
CA ASP A 42 11.58 -10.29 -12.39
C ASP A 42 10.69 -10.00 -11.19
N SER A 43 11.28 -10.07 -9.99
CA SER A 43 10.57 -9.84 -8.74
C SER A 43 10.68 -8.39 -8.22
N SER A 44 11.34 -7.50 -8.96
CA SER A 44 11.53 -6.12 -8.52
C SER A 44 10.19 -5.38 -8.32
N GLY A 45 9.21 -5.63 -9.19
CA GLY A 45 7.87 -5.08 -9.05
C GLY A 45 7.19 -5.51 -7.76
N LEU A 46 7.38 -6.77 -7.35
CA LEU A 46 6.85 -7.28 -6.09
C LEU A 46 7.43 -6.53 -4.89
N THR A 47 8.75 -6.29 -4.91
CA THR A 47 9.43 -5.57 -3.83
C THR A 47 8.89 -4.15 -3.70
N VAL A 48 8.70 -3.45 -4.83
CA VAL A 48 8.15 -2.09 -4.85
C VAL A 48 6.73 -2.08 -4.29
N LEU A 49 5.88 -3.01 -4.71
CA LEU A 49 4.51 -3.12 -4.22
C LEU A 49 4.46 -3.40 -2.72
N ARG A 50 5.30 -4.29 -2.22
CA ARG A 50 5.35 -4.59 -0.79
C ARG A 50 5.71 -3.35 0.02
N ARG A 51 6.67 -2.57 -0.44
CA ARG A 51 7.06 -1.33 0.21
C ARG A 51 5.95 -0.29 0.18
N ASP A 52 5.27 -0.15 -0.96
CA ASP A 52 4.15 0.77 -1.09
C ASP A 52 3.01 0.39 -0.16
N ILE A 53 2.68 -0.89 -0.07
CA ILE A 53 1.65 -1.39 0.84
C ILE A 53 2.03 -1.08 2.27
N ALA A 54 3.28 -1.32 2.66
CA ALA A 54 3.74 -1.04 4.01
C ALA A 54 3.64 0.45 4.35
N ARG A 55 4.02 1.31 3.41
CA ARG A 55 3.92 2.76 3.60
C ARG A 55 2.47 3.21 3.75
N MET A 56 1.59 2.72 2.89
CA MET A 56 0.17 3.05 2.95
C MET A 56 -0.47 2.57 4.25
N GLU A 57 -0.15 1.37 4.69
CA GLU A 57 -0.64 0.84 5.96
C GLU A 57 -0.17 1.68 7.14
N THR A 58 1.10 2.09 7.14
CA THR A 58 1.66 2.91 8.20
C THR A 58 0.95 4.25 8.28
N ILE A 59 0.78 4.92 7.14
CA ILE A 59 0.15 6.23 7.09
C ILE A 59 -1.34 6.15 7.43
N LEU A 60 -2.02 5.12 6.96
CA LEU A 60 -3.42 4.90 7.31
C LEU A 60 -3.57 4.71 8.81
N ARG A 61 -2.68 3.96 9.44
CA ARG A 61 -2.69 3.75 10.89
C ARG A 61 -2.43 5.06 11.63
N GLU A 62 -1.48 5.88 11.17
CA GLU A 62 -1.22 7.19 11.73
C GLU A 62 -2.45 8.08 11.67
N THR A 63 -3.13 8.10 10.51
CA THR A 63 -4.35 8.88 10.31
C THR A 63 -5.48 8.41 11.24
N GLU A 64 -5.65 7.12 11.37
CA GLU A 64 -6.69 6.54 12.24
C GLU A 64 -6.38 6.83 13.72
N LEU A 65 -5.12 6.72 14.12
CA LEU A 65 -4.71 7.02 15.50
C LEU A 65 -4.91 8.50 15.82
N ALA A 66 -4.57 9.38 14.88
CA ALA A 66 -4.80 10.82 15.07
C ALA A 66 -6.28 11.12 15.25
N ALA A 67 -7.15 10.49 14.46
CA ALA A 67 -8.60 10.65 14.57
C ALA A 67 -9.11 10.13 15.91
N VAL A 68 -8.60 9.00 16.39
CA VAL A 68 -8.99 8.44 17.69
C VAL A 68 -8.55 9.35 18.82
N VAL A 69 -7.31 9.87 18.77
CA VAL A 69 -6.80 10.79 19.79
C VAL A 69 -7.62 12.06 19.84
N GLU A 70 -7.96 12.62 18.68
CA GLU A 70 -8.82 13.81 18.62
C GLU A 70 -10.23 13.51 19.12
N GLY A 71 -10.76 12.34 18.80
CA GLY A 71 -12.09 11.94 19.24
C GLY A 71 -12.17 11.56 20.71
N ALA A 72 -11.04 11.28 21.35
CA ALA A 72 -10.99 10.86 22.74
C ALA A 72 -11.07 12.01 23.76
N LYS A 73 -11.09 13.22 23.30
CA LYS A 73 -11.15 14.41 24.19
C LYS A 73 -12.48 14.55 24.88
#